data_996647050d1932dce76774252c74a43e
#
_entry.id   996647050d1932dce76774252c74a43e
#
_cell.length_a   1.000
_cell.length_b   1.000
_cell.length_c   1.000
_cell.angle_alpha   90.00
_cell.angle_beta   90.00
_cell.angle_gamma   90.00
#
_symmetry.space_group_name_H-M   'P 1'
#
loop_
_entity.id
_entity.type
_entity.pdbx_description
1 polymer ?
#
loop_
_entity_poly.entity_id
_entity_poly.type
_entity_poly.pdbx_seq_one_letter_code
_entity_poly.pdbx_strand_id
1 'polypeptide(L)'
;MFFPRLGALVLALSAGLSAQGHVPALDPRGLSQILTSKKWTVIEFGGPTCVPCVKMQPVLAELQQAFGSRAQIRNFYVTHYAKEAQAHKIMVMPTQVVFDLTGKEVTRHIGYWPKDEFLSALAKAGLK
;
A
#
# COMPACT_ATOMS: atom_id res chain seq x y z
N MET A 1 28.85 33.03 -42.27
CA MET A 1 27.50 33.09 -41.68
C MET A 1 27.31 31.90 -40.81
N PHE A 2 27.43 32.05 -39.54
CA PHE A 2 27.16 31.01 -38.55
C PHE A 2 25.71 31.14 -38.08
N PHE A 3 24.87 30.13 -38.33
CA PHE A 3 23.55 30.02 -37.73
C PHE A 3 23.68 29.25 -36.42
N PRO A 4 23.28 29.80 -35.27
CA PRO A 4 23.23 29.02 -34.06
C PRO A 4 22.05 28.05 -34.11
N ARG A 5 22.35 26.76 -34.01
CA ARG A 5 21.33 25.73 -33.80
C ARG A 5 20.74 25.95 -32.43
N LEU A 6 19.50 26.44 -32.38
CA LEU A 6 18.68 26.37 -31.16
C LEU A 6 18.38 24.90 -30.88
N GLY A 7 19.07 24.34 -29.91
CA GLY A 7 18.71 23.07 -29.33
C GLY A 7 17.41 23.24 -28.54
N ALA A 8 16.32 22.71 -29.05
CA ALA A 8 15.09 22.62 -28.30
C ALA A 8 15.29 21.62 -27.15
N LEU A 9 15.41 22.15 -25.93
CA LEU A 9 15.40 21.37 -24.72
C LEU A 9 13.98 20.85 -24.53
N VAL A 10 13.73 19.61 -24.94
CA VAL A 10 12.49 18.92 -24.64
C VAL A 10 12.53 18.55 -23.15
N LEU A 11 11.90 19.38 -22.31
CA LEU A 11 11.56 18.96 -20.96
C LEU A 11 10.53 17.84 -21.08
N ALA A 12 10.97 16.62 -20.91
CA ALA A 12 10.06 15.51 -20.65
C ALA A 12 9.42 15.73 -19.29
N LEU A 13 8.20 16.30 -19.26
CA LEU A 13 7.33 16.24 -18.11
C LEU A 13 6.97 14.76 -17.90
N SER A 14 7.71 14.07 -17.06
CA SER A 14 7.23 12.83 -16.48
C SER A 14 6.09 13.20 -15.55
N ALA A 15 4.88 13.25 -16.08
CA ALA A 15 3.67 13.25 -15.28
C ALA A 15 3.67 11.93 -14.51
N GLY A 16 4.16 11.97 -13.27
CA GLY A 16 3.97 10.90 -12.33
C GLY A 16 2.47 10.67 -12.23
N LEU A 17 2.02 9.52 -12.73
CA LEU A 17 0.65 9.06 -12.55
C LEU A 17 0.49 8.80 -11.05
N SER A 18 0.09 9.83 -10.31
CA SER A 18 -0.39 9.67 -8.94
C SER A 18 -1.58 8.77 -9.03
N ALA A 19 -1.45 7.52 -8.55
CA ALA A 19 -2.58 6.61 -8.40
C ALA A 19 -3.60 7.31 -7.50
N GLN A 20 -4.65 7.85 -8.11
CA GLN A 20 -5.61 8.75 -7.49
C GLN A 20 -6.35 8.04 -6.36
N GLY A 21 -5.88 8.22 -5.10
CA GLY A 21 -6.57 7.78 -3.90
C GLY A 21 -6.69 6.28 -3.70
N HIS A 22 -5.92 5.46 -4.43
CA HIS A 22 -5.89 3.99 -4.30
C HIS A 22 -4.46 3.47 -4.26
N VAL A 23 -4.25 2.41 -3.48
CA VAL A 23 -3.00 1.66 -3.55
C VAL A 23 -3.16 0.44 -4.46
N PRO A 24 -2.07 -0.05 -5.10
CA PRO A 24 -2.15 -1.22 -5.99
C PRO A 24 -2.61 -2.49 -5.25
N ALA A 25 -3.28 -3.37 -5.99
CA ALA A 25 -3.67 -4.69 -5.52
C ALA A 25 -2.65 -5.75 -5.94
N LEU A 26 -2.44 -6.72 -5.06
CA LEU A 26 -1.55 -7.86 -5.29
C LEU A 26 -2.36 -9.12 -5.61
N ASP A 27 -1.74 -10.00 -6.40
CA ASP A 27 -2.12 -11.41 -6.48
C ASP A 27 -1.36 -12.25 -5.43
N PRO A 28 -1.61 -13.56 -5.29
CA PRO A 28 -0.92 -14.40 -4.31
C PRO A 28 0.60 -14.42 -4.47
N ARG A 29 1.09 -14.38 -5.69
CA ARG A 29 2.54 -14.33 -5.97
C ARG A 29 3.13 -13.00 -5.52
N GLY A 30 2.45 -11.90 -5.81
CA GLY A 30 2.85 -10.57 -5.37
C GLY A 30 2.86 -10.44 -3.86
N LEU A 31 1.88 -11.03 -3.16
CA LEU A 31 1.85 -11.07 -1.70
C LEU A 31 3.06 -11.82 -1.14
N SER A 32 3.37 -12.99 -1.67
CA SER A 32 4.54 -13.76 -1.25
C SER A 32 5.84 -12.99 -1.48
N GLN A 33 5.98 -12.35 -2.63
CA GLN A 33 7.19 -11.57 -2.97
C GLN A 33 7.36 -10.35 -2.07
N ILE A 34 6.29 -9.60 -1.80
CA ILE A 34 6.38 -8.38 -1.01
C ILE A 34 6.75 -8.68 0.44
N LEU A 35 6.27 -9.78 1.01
CA LEU A 35 6.59 -10.18 2.39
C LEU A 35 8.04 -10.65 2.57
N THR A 36 8.74 -10.98 1.49
CA THR A 36 10.16 -11.33 1.50
C THR A 36 11.08 -10.19 1.04
N SER A 37 10.52 -9.01 0.77
CA SER A 37 11.25 -7.86 0.21
C SER A 37 12.16 -7.13 1.20
N LYS A 38 12.13 -7.49 2.48
CA LYS A 38 12.86 -6.83 3.57
C LYS A 38 12.49 -5.35 3.75
N LYS A 39 11.23 -5.02 3.51
CA LYS A 39 10.64 -3.70 3.71
C LYS A 39 9.40 -3.78 4.58
N TRP A 40 9.14 -2.72 5.33
CA TRP A 40 7.86 -2.57 6.00
C TRP A 40 6.71 -2.68 5.00
N THR A 41 5.71 -3.47 5.33
CA THR A 41 4.59 -3.75 4.44
C THR A 41 3.27 -3.65 5.19
N VAL A 42 2.34 -2.93 4.62
CA VAL A 42 0.95 -2.88 5.09
C VAL A 42 0.07 -3.50 4.00
N ILE A 43 -0.71 -4.50 4.37
CA ILE A 43 -1.67 -5.13 3.46
C ILE A 43 -3.09 -4.83 3.96
N GLU A 44 -3.89 -4.23 3.09
CA GLU A 44 -5.33 -4.15 3.26
C GLU A 44 -5.97 -5.40 2.69
N PHE A 45 -6.40 -6.29 3.56
CA PHE A 45 -7.22 -7.43 3.17
C PHE A 45 -8.67 -6.97 3.09
N GLY A 46 -9.14 -6.76 1.88
CA GLY A 46 -10.45 -6.18 1.63
C GLY A 46 -11.08 -6.67 0.33
N GLY A 47 -11.96 -5.86 -0.21
CA GLY A 47 -12.63 -6.12 -1.48
C GLY A 47 -12.88 -4.82 -2.25
N PRO A 48 -13.02 -4.91 -3.58
CA PRO A 48 -13.17 -3.71 -4.42
C PRO A 48 -14.52 -3.00 -4.25
N THR A 49 -15.53 -3.70 -3.73
CA THR A 49 -16.90 -3.18 -3.55
C THR A 49 -17.33 -3.11 -2.08
N CYS A 50 -16.46 -3.46 -1.16
CA CYS A 50 -16.70 -3.36 0.27
C CYS A 50 -16.64 -1.88 0.71
N VAL A 51 -17.73 -1.34 1.25
CA VAL A 51 -17.82 0.10 1.58
C VAL A 51 -16.72 0.60 2.51
N PRO A 52 -16.46 -0.02 3.68
CA PRO A 52 -15.36 0.43 4.54
C PRO A 52 -13.98 0.20 3.92
N CYS A 53 -13.82 -0.80 3.04
CA CYS A 53 -12.57 -1.00 2.29
C CYS A 53 -12.32 0.15 1.31
N VAL A 54 -13.36 0.60 0.61
CA VAL A 54 -13.28 1.74 -0.30
C VAL A 54 -12.94 3.03 0.46
N LYS A 55 -13.53 3.22 1.63
CA LYS A 55 -13.23 4.37 2.51
C LYS A 55 -11.79 4.38 3.03
N MET A 56 -11.16 3.22 3.13
CA MET A 56 -9.74 3.13 3.52
C MET A 56 -8.78 3.60 2.41
N GLN A 57 -9.18 3.56 1.14
CA GLN A 57 -8.25 3.82 0.03
C GLN A 57 -7.56 5.19 0.11
N PRO A 58 -8.26 6.32 0.39
CA PRO A 58 -7.58 7.60 0.56
C PRO A 58 -6.57 7.59 1.72
N VAL A 59 -6.90 6.94 2.84
CA VAL A 59 -6.00 6.82 3.99
C VAL A 59 -4.74 6.05 3.60
N LEU A 60 -4.89 4.90 2.94
CA LEU A 60 -3.77 4.07 2.50
C LEU A 60 -2.89 4.80 1.48
N ALA A 61 -3.49 5.52 0.54
CA ALA A 61 -2.76 6.31 -0.45
C ALA A 61 -1.96 7.45 0.19
N GLU A 62 -2.53 8.15 1.17
CA GLU A 62 -1.83 9.18 1.93
C GLU A 62 -0.66 8.61 2.75
N LEU A 63 -0.86 7.47 3.39
CA LEU A 63 0.20 6.76 4.11
C LEU A 63 1.33 6.34 3.17
N GLN A 64 0.99 5.77 2.00
CA GLN A 64 1.99 5.39 1.00
C GLN A 64 2.81 6.60 0.53
N GLN A 65 2.16 7.72 0.30
CA GLN A 65 2.83 8.96 -0.09
C GLN A 65 3.75 9.46 1.03
N ALA A 66 3.28 9.45 2.28
CA ALA A 66 4.04 9.93 3.44
C ALA A 66 5.28 9.06 3.73
N PHE A 67 5.16 7.74 3.62
CA PHE A 67 6.27 6.82 3.86
C PHE A 67 7.21 6.67 2.67
N GLY A 68 6.73 6.87 1.44
CA GLY A 68 7.53 6.72 0.23
C GLY A 68 8.14 5.32 0.15
N SER A 69 9.47 5.24 -0.03
CA SER A 69 10.19 3.96 -0.13
C SER A 69 10.39 3.22 1.20
N ARG A 70 10.05 3.83 2.33
CA ARG A 70 10.21 3.22 3.67
C ARG A 70 9.19 2.13 3.95
N ALA A 71 8.04 2.17 3.27
CA ALA A 71 6.99 1.18 3.43
C ALA A 71 6.26 0.92 2.12
N GLN A 72 5.75 -0.29 1.97
CA GLN A 72 4.93 -0.70 0.84
C GLN A 72 3.51 -0.94 1.34
N ILE A 73 2.53 -0.24 0.77
CA ILE A 73 1.12 -0.36 1.15
C ILE A 73 0.34 -0.87 -0.05
N ARG A 74 -0.34 -2.00 0.10
CA ARG A 74 -1.01 -2.70 -0.99
C ARG A 74 -2.37 -3.24 -0.57
N ASN A 75 -3.24 -3.39 -1.54
CA ASN A 75 -4.49 -4.12 -1.40
C ASN A 75 -4.28 -5.61 -1.70
N PHE A 76 -5.06 -6.44 -1.02
CA PHE A 76 -5.22 -7.85 -1.34
C PHE A 76 -6.71 -8.22 -1.24
N TYR A 77 -7.32 -8.63 -2.35
CA TYR A 77 -8.75 -8.85 -2.41
C TYR A 77 -9.10 -10.26 -1.97
N VAL A 78 -9.64 -10.37 -0.76
CA VAL A 78 -10.00 -11.66 -0.15
C VAL A 78 -11.08 -12.42 -0.92
N THR A 79 -11.95 -11.71 -1.63
CA THR A 79 -12.99 -12.31 -2.49
C THR A 79 -12.41 -12.99 -3.73
N HIS A 80 -11.23 -12.58 -4.17
CA HIS A 80 -10.52 -13.21 -5.29
C HIS A 80 -9.62 -14.35 -4.85
N TYR A 81 -9.07 -14.28 -3.62
CA TYR A 81 -8.03 -15.17 -3.12
C TYR A 81 -8.32 -15.63 -1.68
N ALA A 82 -9.45 -16.29 -1.50
CA ALA A 82 -9.94 -16.70 -0.18
C ALA A 82 -8.97 -17.62 0.57
N LYS A 83 -8.26 -18.49 -0.13
CA LYS A 83 -7.29 -19.43 0.48
C LYS A 83 -6.14 -18.70 1.15
N GLU A 84 -5.58 -17.70 0.48
CA GLU A 84 -4.49 -16.87 1.02
C GLU A 84 -4.97 -16.02 2.18
N ALA A 85 -6.17 -15.44 2.07
CA ALA A 85 -6.79 -14.68 3.16
C ALA A 85 -6.99 -15.56 4.41
N GLN A 86 -7.45 -16.79 4.25
CA GLN A 86 -7.58 -17.75 5.36
C GLN A 86 -6.23 -18.10 5.99
N ALA A 87 -5.18 -18.26 5.17
CA ALA A 87 -3.82 -18.50 5.66
C ALA A 87 -3.32 -17.34 6.56
N HIS A 88 -3.74 -16.11 6.29
CA HIS A 88 -3.48 -14.94 7.13
C HIS A 88 -4.53 -14.72 8.23
N LYS A 89 -5.45 -15.67 8.42
CA LYS A 89 -6.50 -15.60 9.45
C LYS A 89 -7.39 -14.37 9.33
N ILE A 90 -7.73 -14.00 8.08
CA ILE A 90 -8.64 -12.89 7.83
C ILE A 90 -10.07 -13.39 7.96
N MET A 91 -10.80 -12.80 8.92
CA MET A 91 -12.18 -13.15 9.24
C MET A 91 -13.19 -12.12 8.77
N VAL A 92 -12.77 -10.86 8.68
CA VAL A 92 -13.63 -9.70 8.38
C VAL A 92 -12.90 -8.76 7.43
N MET A 93 -13.64 -8.10 6.54
CA MET A 93 -13.14 -7.03 5.66
C MET A 93 -13.59 -5.65 6.16
N PRO A 94 -12.72 -4.65 6.12
CA PRO A 94 -11.30 -4.75 5.88
C PRO A 94 -10.53 -5.18 7.13
N THR A 95 -9.39 -5.82 6.94
CA THR A 95 -8.38 -6.01 7.99
C THR A 95 -7.03 -5.52 7.45
N GLN A 96 -6.43 -4.58 8.14
CA GLN A 96 -5.09 -4.11 7.83
C GLN A 96 -4.09 -4.91 8.65
N VAL A 97 -3.10 -5.49 7.99
CA VAL A 97 -2.03 -6.24 8.64
C VAL A 97 -0.70 -5.56 8.35
N VAL A 98 0.08 -5.29 9.39
CA VAL A 98 1.40 -4.67 9.28
C VAL A 98 2.47 -5.73 9.49
N PHE A 99 3.39 -5.81 8.54
CA PHE A 99 4.54 -6.72 8.56
C PHE A 99 5.83 -5.91 8.65
N ASP A 100 6.74 -6.36 9.52
CA ASP A 100 8.06 -5.75 9.67
C ASP A 100 9.03 -6.12 8.53
N LEU A 101 10.29 -5.70 8.65
CA LEU A 101 11.34 -5.96 7.67
C LEU A 101 11.64 -7.44 7.45
N THR A 102 11.24 -8.31 8.38
CA THR A 102 11.44 -9.76 8.30
C THR A 102 10.23 -10.49 7.71
N GLY A 103 9.16 -9.74 7.39
CA GLY A 103 7.89 -10.31 6.95
C GLY A 103 7.01 -10.86 8.07
N LYS A 104 7.37 -10.57 9.33
CA LYS A 104 6.57 -10.95 10.49
C LYS A 104 5.45 -9.95 10.74
N GLU A 105 4.25 -10.45 11.00
CA GLU A 105 3.13 -9.62 11.44
C GLU A 105 3.44 -9.01 12.81
N VAL A 106 3.33 -7.68 12.93
CA VAL A 106 3.59 -6.96 14.17
C VAL A 106 2.35 -6.30 14.76
N THR A 107 1.35 -6.00 13.93
CA THR A 107 0.04 -5.53 14.38
C THR A 107 -1.00 -5.71 13.29
N ARG A 108 -2.28 -5.70 13.67
CA ARG A 108 -3.41 -5.68 12.75
C ARG A 108 -4.57 -4.88 13.32
N HIS A 109 -5.44 -4.45 12.45
CA HIS A 109 -6.66 -3.73 12.80
C HIS A 109 -7.83 -4.22 11.94
N ILE A 110 -8.99 -4.37 12.53
CA ILE A 110 -10.22 -4.77 11.85
C ILE A 110 -11.12 -3.55 11.66
N GLY A 111 -11.62 -3.37 10.46
CA GLY A 111 -12.53 -2.28 10.11
C GLY A 111 -11.80 -1.02 9.62
N TYR A 112 -12.55 0.08 9.53
CA TYR A 112 -11.96 1.38 9.15
C TYR A 112 -10.95 1.84 10.19
N TRP A 113 -9.80 2.29 9.75
CA TRP A 113 -8.71 2.78 10.61
C TRP A 113 -8.45 4.26 10.32
N PRO A 114 -8.85 5.17 11.23
CA PRO A 114 -8.55 6.58 11.05
C PRO A 114 -7.05 6.83 10.93
N LYS A 115 -6.67 7.76 10.05
CA LYS A 115 -5.26 8.01 9.70
C LYS A 115 -4.37 8.25 10.92
N ASP A 116 -4.81 9.10 11.87
CA ASP A 116 -4.00 9.45 13.05
C ASP A 116 -3.76 8.25 13.96
N GLU A 117 -4.78 7.41 14.16
CA GLU A 117 -4.66 6.18 14.93
C GLU A 117 -3.76 5.17 14.22
N PHE A 118 -3.88 5.08 12.89
CA PHE A 118 -3.03 4.23 12.07
C PHE A 118 -1.57 4.63 12.18
N LEU A 119 -1.25 5.93 12.00
CA LEU A 119 0.10 6.45 12.15
C LEU A 119 0.69 6.17 13.55
N SER A 120 -0.12 6.35 14.60
CA SER A 120 0.28 6.04 15.97
C SER A 120 0.62 4.57 16.15
N ALA A 121 -0.19 3.67 15.60
CA ALA A 121 0.06 2.24 15.67
C ALA A 121 1.32 1.82 14.89
N LEU A 122 1.55 2.40 13.71
CA LEU A 122 2.76 2.17 12.92
C LEU A 122 4.02 2.61 13.69
N ALA A 123 3.98 3.78 14.30
CA ALA A 123 5.08 4.29 15.11
C ALA A 123 5.39 3.38 16.32
N LYS A 124 4.36 2.89 17.02
CA LYS A 124 4.53 1.93 18.11
C LYS A 124 5.11 0.60 17.64
N ALA A 125 4.78 0.16 16.44
CA ALA A 125 5.32 -1.06 15.84
C ALA A 125 6.78 -0.90 15.38
N GLY A 126 7.27 0.32 15.21
CA GLY A 126 8.64 0.63 14.80
C GLY A 126 8.78 1.34 13.44
N LEU A 127 7.70 1.56 12.74
CA LEU A 127 7.69 2.30 11.48
C LEU A 127 7.39 3.79 11.74
N LYS A 128 8.45 4.58 11.67
CA LYS A 128 8.37 6.04 11.88
C LYS A 128 8.67 6.82 10.61
#